data_dcaa9251a3a722b646971f653fa01348
#
_entry.id   dcaa9251a3a722b646971f653fa01348
#
_cell.length_a   1.000
_cell.length_b   1.000
_cell.length_c   1.000
_cell.angle_alpha   90.00
_cell.angle_beta   90.00
_cell.angle_gamma   90.00
#
_symmetry.space_group_name_H-M   'P 1'
#
loop_
_entity.id
_entity.type
_entity.pdbx_description
1 polymer ?
#
loop_
_entity_poly.entity_id
_entity_poly.type
_entity_poly.pdbx_seq_one_letter_code
_entity_poly.pdbx_strand_id
1 'polypeptide(L)'
;MAASLDKVFEALASGPRRQILAYLSAAELTTKELAERFEMSAPAISRHLSVLENAGLVSSERRGQFVLYKLVRESVVNSLTGYALELCAVGRPLKRESGTIAKKRRTA
;
A
#
# COMPACT_ATOMS: atom_id res chain seq x y z
N MET A 1 -13.69 -2.96 4.36
CA MET A 1 -13.05 -2.04 5.33
C MET A 1 -11.99 -1.22 4.65
N ALA A 2 -11.96 0.07 4.92
CA ALA A 2 -10.90 0.92 4.40
C ALA A 2 -9.56 0.55 5.05
N ALA A 3 -8.51 0.45 4.26
CA ALA A 3 -7.17 0.22 4.78
C ALA A 3 -6.71 1.46 5.57
N SER A 4 -5.98 1.23 6.66
CA SER A 4 -5.33 2.32 7.39
C SER A 4 -4.23 2.92 6.52
N LEU A 5 -4.24 4.23 6.34
CA LEU A 5 -3.23 4.91 5.52
C LEU A 5 -1.82 4.69 6.05
N ASP A 6 -1.66 4.70 7.37
CA ASP A 6 -0.35 4.46 7.99
C ASP A 6 0.16 3.05 7.67
N LYS A 7 -0.71 2.05 7.73
CA LYS A 7 -0.33 0.67 7.38
C LYS A 7 0.01 0.54 5.90
N VAL A 8 -0.71 1.24 5.04
CA VAL A 8 -0.41 1.26 3.60
C VAL A 8 0.98 1.84 3.36
N PHE A 9 1.29 2.99 3.94
CA PHE A 9 2.61 3.59 3.78
C PHE A 9 3.72 2.74 4.37
N GLU A 10 3.48 2.13 5.52
CA GLU A 10 4.45 1.21 6.11
C GLU A 10 4.71 0.02 5.19
N ALA A 11 3.66 -0.58 4.64
CA ALA A 11 3.79 -1.69 3.71
C ALA A 11 4.54 -1.29 2.43
N LEU A 12 4.33 -0.08 1.94
CA LEU A 12 4.99 0.42 0.73
C LEU A 12 6.41 0.93 0.98
N ALA A 13 6.83 1.07 2.23
CA ALA A 13 8.15 1.58 2.58
C ALA A 13 9.25 0.50 2.47
N SER A 14 9.07 -0.47 1.59
CA SER A 14 10.00 -1.57 1.39
C SER A 14 10.10 -1.87 -0.09
N GLY A 15 11.33 -1.86 -0.63
CA GLY A 15 11.57 -2.21 -2.01
C GLY A 15 11.04 -3.59 -2.38
N PRO A 16 11.39 -4.65 -1.59
CA PRO A 16 10.86 -5.98 -1.87
C PRO A 16 9.34 -6.04 -1.88
N ARG A 17 8.66 -5.37 -0.94
CA ARG A 17 7.20 -5.38 -0.92
C ARG A 17 6.61 -4.68 -2.13
N ARG A 18 7.20 -3.56 -2.59
CA ARG A 18 6.74 -2.92 -3.83
C ARG A 18 6.94 -3.81 -5.04
N GLN A 19 8.03 -4.58 -5.09
CA GLN A 19 8.27 -5.54 -6.17
C GLN A 19 7.24 -6.68 -6.14
N ILE A 20 6.89 -7.18 -4.95
CA ILE A 20 5.84 -8.20 -4.81
C ILE A 20 4.53 -7.68 -5.41
N LEU A 21 4.14 -6.44 -5.08
CA LEU A 21 2.92 -5.85 -5.65
C LEU A 21 3.00 -5.75 -7.16
N ALA A 22 4.16 -5.43 -7.70
CA ALA A 22 4.35 -5.37 -9.15
C ALA A 22 4.15 -6.74 -9.81
N TYR A 23 4.70 -7.81 -9.21
CA TYR A 23 4.47 -9.16 -9.71
C TYR A 23 2.99 -9.53 -9.63
N LEU A 24 2.34 -9.23 -8.52
CA LEU A 24 0.93 -9.55 -8.34
C LEU A 24 0.00 -8.70 -9.19
N SER A 25 0.49 -7.59 -9.74
CA SER A 25 -0.31 -6.80 -10.67
C SER A 25 -0.56 -7.51 -12.00
N ALA A 26 0.28 -8.49 -12.32
CA ALA A 26 0.20 -9.23 -13.58
C ALA A 26 -0.51 -10.59 -13.41
N ALA A 27 -0.41 -11.22 -12.23
CA ALA A 27 -0.94 -12.56 -12.01
C ALA A 27 -1.08 -12.87 -10.53
N GLU A 28 -1.97 -13.79 -10.18
CA GLU A 28 -2.00 -14.36 -8.85
C GLU A 28 -0.85 -15.34 -8.71
N LEU A 29 -0.13 -15.28 -7.60
CA LEU A 29 1.07 -16.09 -7.37
C LEU A 29 1.06 -16.69 -5.97
N THR A 30 1.73 -17.84 -5.84
CA THR A 30 1.95 -18.49 -4.55
C THR A 30 3.20 -17.93 -3.88
N THR A 31 3.32 -18.17 -2.57
CA THR A 31 4.53 -17.82 -1.82
C THR A 31 5.78 -18.42 -2.47
N LYS A 32 5.69 -19.68 -2.86
CA LYS A 32 6.82 -20.37 -3.48
C LYS A 32 7.25 -19.72 -4.80
N GLU A 33 6.27 -19.40 -5.64
CA GLU A 33 6.54 -18.73 -6.91
C GLU A 33 7.19 -17.38 -6.71
N LEU A 34 6.71 -16.61 -5.73
CA LEU A 34 7.33 -15.34 -5.38
C LEU A 34 8.74 -15.53 -4.84
N ALA A 35 8.95 -16.51 -3.94
CA ALA A 35 10.26 -16.78 -3.36
C ALA A 35 11.30 -17.13 -4.44
N GLU A 36 10.90 -17.81 -5.49
CA GLU A 36 11.80 -18.14 -6.59
C GLU A 36 12.26 -16.89 -7.39
N ARG A 37 11.47 -15.82 -7.35
CA ARG A 37 11.82 -14.56 -8.04
C ARG A 37 12.75 -13.68 -7.23
N PHE A 38 12.72 -13.85 -5.91
CA PHE A 38 13.59 -13.11 -4.99
C PHE A 38 14.63 -14.07 -4.43
N GLU A 39 15.80 -13.58 -4.12
CA GLU A 39 16.80 -14.38 -3.39
C GLU A 39 16.46 -14.37 -1.89
N MET A 40 15.24 -14.79 -1.57
CA MET A 40 14.73 -14.81 -0.21
C MET A 40 14.08 -16.17 0.08
N SER A 41 14.09 -16.56 1.34
CA SER A 41 13.41 -17.77 1.77
C SER A 41 11.89 -17.58 1.72
N ALA A 42 11.16 -18.68 1.61
CA ALA A 42 9.70 -18.64 1.65
C ALA A 42 9.18 -18.01 2.94
N PRO A 43 9.73 -18.28 4.13
CA PRO A 43 9.31 -17.57 5.35
C PRO A 43 9.50 -16.06 5.29
N ALA A 44 10.57 -15.57 4.66
CA ALA A 44 10.79 -14.12 4.50
C ALA A 44 9.72 -13.50 3.59
N ILE A 45 9.42 -14.16 2.47
CA ILE A 45 8.35 -13.74 1.56
C ILE A 45 7.00 -13.76 2.29
N SER A 46 6.72 -14.79 3.07
CA SER A 46 5.48 -14.87 3.85
C SER A 46 5.32 -13.70 4.81
N ARG A 47 6.40 -13.25 5.44
CA ARG A 47 6.36 -12.08 6.32
C ARG A 47 6.03 -10.81 5.55
N HIS A 48 6.64 -10.63 4.39
CA HIS A 48 6.31 -9.48 3.53
C HIS A 48 4.85 -9.53 3.08
N LEU A 49 4.35 -10.70 2.69
CA LEU A 49 2.95 -10.87 2.29
C LEU A 49 1.99 -10.59 3.44
N SER A 50 2.36 -10.98 4.68
CA SER A 50 1.53 -10.68 5.86
C SER A 50 1.41 -9.17 6.08
N VAL A 51 2.50 -8.43 5.93
CA VAL A 51 2.49 -6.96 6.07
C VAL A 51 1.57 -6.35 5.01
N LEU A 52 1.68 -6.81 3.76
CA LEU A 52 0.84 -6.33 2.66
C LEU A 52 -0.63 -6.69 2.86
N GLU A 53 -0.91 -7.89 3.34
CA GLU A 53 -2.27 -8.35 3.59
C GLU A 53 -2.91 -7.58 4.75
N ASN A 54 -2.17 -7.34 5.83
CA ASN A 54 -2.65 -6.55 6.96
C ASN A 54 -2.93 -5.10 6.57
N ALA A 55 -2.23 -4.59 5.58
CA ALA A 55 -2.49 -3.25 5.04
C ALA A 55 -3.64 -3.22 4.02
N GLY A 56 -4.20 -4.38 3.68
CA GLY A 56 -5.31 -4.48 2.72
C GLY A 56 -4.90 -4.37 1.27
N LEU A 57 -3.60 -4.48 0.97
CA LEU A 57 -3.08 -4.32 -0.40
C LEU A 57 -3.08 -5.60 -1.19
N VAL A 58 -3.04 -6.74 -0.51
CA VAL A 58 -3.17 -8.06 -1.12
C VAL A 58 -4.18 -8.88 -0.36
N SER A 59 -4.73 -9.89 -1.01
CA SER A 59 -5.58 -10.89 -0.38
C SER A 59 -5.07 -12.27 -0.73
N SER A 60 -5.43 -13.26 0.08
CA SER A 60 -5.02 -14.64 -0.13
C SER A 60 -6.21 -15.55 -0.22
N GLU A 61 -6.06 -16.62 -0.98
CA GLU A 61 -7.06 -17.66 -1.14
C GLU A 61 -6.38 -19.02 -1.11
N ARG A 62 -6.88 -19.91 -0.24
CA ARG A 62 -6.34 -21.25 -0.18
C ARG A 62 -6.95 -22.11 -1.28
N ARG A 63 -6.07 -22.75 -2.05
CA ARG A 63 -6.44 -23.69 -3.11
C ARG A 63 -5.67 -25.00 -2.92
N GLY A 64 -6.30 -25.95 -2.25
CA GLY A 64 -5.66 -27.22 -1.93
C GLY A 64 -4.46 -27.02 -1.02
N GLN A 65 -3.27 -27.39 -1.50
CA GLN A 65 -2.01 -27.23 -0.76
C GLN A 65 -1.37 -25.85 -0.94
N PHE A 66 -1.93 -25.03 -1.83
CA PHE A 66 -1.33 -23.74 -2.17
C PHE A 66 -2.15 -22.60 -1.58
N VAL A 67 -1.47 -21.50 -1.32
CA VAL A 67 -2.13 -20.23 -1.01
C VAL A 67 -1.76 -19.27 -2.14
N LEU A 68 -2.79 -18.81 -2.85
CA LEU A 68 -2.63 -17.82 -3.92
C LEU A 68 -2.83 -16.44 -3.37
N TYR A 69 -1.92 -15.54 -3.71
CA TYR A 69 -2.01 -14.14 -3.35
C TYR A 69 -2.39 -13.32 -4.58
N LYS A 70 -3.21 -12.30 -4.37
CA LYS A 70 -3.59 -11.40 -5.44
C LYS A 70 -3.57 -9.94 -4.97
N LEU A 71 -3.32 -9.04 -5.88
CA LEU A 71 -3.35 -7.61 -5.62
C LEU A 71 -4.80 -7.15 -5.42
N VAL A 72 -5.03 -6.35 -4.40
CA VAL A 72 -6.32 -5.65 -4.21
C VAL A 72 -6.15 -4.25 -4.82
N ARG A 73 -6.37 -4.14 -6.12
CA ARG A 73 -6.13 -2.90 -6.88
C ARG A 73 -6.85 -1.70 -6.30
N GLU A 74 -8.12 -1.88 -5.93
CA GLU A 74 -8.94 -0.80 -5.41
C GLU A 74 -8.34 -0.20 -4.15
N SER A 75 -7.82 -1.03 -3.25
CA SER A 75 -7.19 -0.55 -2.02
C SER A 75 -5.95 0.28 -2.31
N VAL A 76 -5.10 -0.18 -3.23
CA VAL A 76 -3.89 0.54 -3.61
C VAL A 76 -4.26 1.88 -4.25
N VAL A 77 -5.11 1.85 -5.25
CA VAL A 77 -5.51 3.05 -5.99
C VAL A 77 -6.23 4.04 -5.08
N ASN A 78 -7.21 3.57 -4.31
CA ASN A 78 -8.01 4.46 -3.45
C ASN A 78 -7.19 5.08 -2.34
N SER A 79 -6.29 4.32 -1.71
CA SER A 79 -5.44 4.85 -0.63
C SER A 79 -4.50 5.93 -1.14
N LEU A 80 -3.81 5.68 -2.25
CA LEU A 80 -2.84 6.62 -2.80
C LEU A 80 -3.51 7.82 -3.44
N THR A 81 -4.58 7.60 -4.19
CA THR A 81 -5.35 8.69 -4.82
C THR A 81 -5.99 9.57 -3.77
N GLY A 82 -6.59 8.95 -2.73
CA GLY A 82 -7.21 9.70 -1.63
C GLY A 82 -6.22 10.61 -0.93
N TYR A 83 -5.03 10.11 -0.63
CA TYR A 83 -3.99 10.92 -0.03
C TYR A 83 -3.51 12.03 -0.98
N ALA A 84 -3.28 11.70 -2.24
CA ALA A 84 -2.86 12.69 -3.23
C ALA A 84 -3.89 13.83 -3.37
N LEU A 85 -5.17 13.49 -3.42
CA LEU A 85 -6.25 14.48 -3.50
C LEU A 85 -6.30 15.35 -2.25
N GLU A 86 -6.00 14.79 -1.09
CA GLU A 86 -5.97 15.55 0.16
C GLU A 86 -4.91 16.64 0.14
N LEU A 87 -3.78 16.38 -0.51
CA LEU A 87 -2.71 17.37 -0.65
C LEU A 87 -3.01 18.41 -1.74
N CYS A 88 -3.73 18.02 -2.78
CA CYS A 88 -3.96 18.85 -3.96
C CYS A 88 -5.32 19.52 -3.97
N ALA A 89 -6.30 18.98 -3.25
CA ALA A 89 -7.67 19.45 -3.31
C ALA A 89 -7.83 20.85 -2.73
N VAL A 90 -8.59 21.66 -3.44
CA VAL A 90 -8.95 23.00 -2.97
C VAL A 90 -9.99 22.88 -1.87
N GLY A 91 -9.82 23.71 -0.83
CA GLY A 91 -10.82 23.81 0.22
C GLY A 91 -10.68 22.83 1.37
N ARG A 92 -9.61 22.09 1.44
CA ARG A 92 -9.32 21.25 2.60
C ARG A 92 -9.05 22.11 3.82
N PRO A 93 -9.58 21.75 5.03
CA PRO A 93 -9.45 22.58 6.22
C PRO A 93 -8.02 22.94 6.59
N LEU A 94 -7.10 21.97 6.59
CA LEU A 94 -5.69 22.22 6.90
C LEU A 94 -5.01 23.13 5.90
N LYS A 95 -5.40 23.06 4.64
CA LYS A 95 -4.87 23.91 3.59
C LYS A 95 -5.31 25.36 3.78
N ARG A 96 -6.58 25.56 4.14
CA ARG A 96 -7.09 26.89 4.46
C ARG A 96 -6.40 27.47 5.68
N GLU A 97 -6.22 26.65 6.71
CA GLU A 97 -5.54 27.05 7.94
C GLU A 97 -4.12 27.51 7.66
N SER A 98 -3.38 26.75 6.86
CA SER A 98 -2.02 27.12 6.43
C SER A 98 -2.00 28.46 5.72
N GLY A 99 -2.95 28.71 4.82
CA GLY A 99 -3.08 29.97 4.12
C GLY A 99 -3.35 31.13 5.09
N THR A 100 -4.20 30.92 6.07
CA THR A 100 -4.52 31.91 7.09
C THR A 100 -3.28 32.24 7.95
N ILE A 101 -2.53 31.22 8.37
CA ILE A 101 -1.32 31.41 9.17
C ILE A 101 -0.29 32.21 8.37
N ALA A 102 -0.05 31.86 7.12
CA ALA A 102 0.88 32.57 6.26
C ALA A 102 0.48 34.02 6.03
N LYS A 103 -0.83 34.28 5.89
CA LYS A 103 -1.37 35.62 5.71
C LYS A 103 -1.14 36.48 6.96
N LYS A 104 -1.34 35.94 8.16
CA LYS A 104 -1.05 36.64 9.43
C LYS A 104 0.42 37.03 9.53
N ARG A 105 1.32 36.13 9.11
CA ARG A 105 2.76 36.42 9.13
C ARG A 105 3.11 37.59 8.23
N ARG A 106 2.45 37.75 7.09
CA ARG A 106 2.70 38.88 6.16
C ARG A 106 2.23 40.21 6.70
N THR A 107 1.19 40.19 7.53
CA THR A 107 0.59 41.41 8.08
C THR A 107 1.12 41.79 9.45
N ALA A 108 1.93 40.94 10.06
CA ALA A 108 2.49 41.18 11.39
C ALA A 108 3.67 42.13 11.36
#